data_882a032456815efe2cf0a4abd713dfa4
#
_entry.id   882a032456815efe2cf0a4abd713dfa4
#
_cell.length_a   1.000
_cell.length_b   1.000
_cell.length_c   1.000
_cell.angle_alpha   90.00
_cell.angle_beta   90.00
_cell.angle_gamma   90.00
#
_symmetry.space_group_name_H-M   'P 1'
#
loop_
_entity.id
_entity.type
_entity.pdbx_description
1 polymer ?
#
loop_
_entity_poly.entity_id
_entity_poly.type
_entity_poly.pdbx_seq_one_letter_code
_entity_poly.pdbx_strand_id
1 'polypeptide(L)'
;DTSYFNGNQPSKVSLDVCSSKKNLPDKSQKWTNILSKKSTGPNRHHFFNVKKTSIITHVRLNIFPDGGVARLRLYGSIAKSKKLNNKKINLASLLDGASVIACNNEHFGKAENILAPGKAKNMGDGWETRRRRDKGNDWLILNSIDGNSIDKIEISTHHFKGNYPSYCSLQAAYLTSKSSQQIVNSSNKWKYLLKNTKLSANKTHKFKNSLMKREKINHIKINIFPDGGISRFKDLKKK
;
A
#
# COMPACT_ATOMS: atom_id res chain seq x y z
N ASP A 1 18.02 -6.53 2.89
CA ASP A 1 18.03 -7.24 1.61
C ASP A 1 19.26 -6.80 0.81
N THR A 2 20.13 -7.75 0.50
CA THR A 2 21.36 -7.55 -0.28
C THR A 2 21.27 -8.24 -1.65
N SER A 3 20.05 -8.51 -2.14
CA SER A 3 19.85 -9.11 -3.47
C SER A 3 20.62 -8.34 -4.55
N TYR A 4 21.26 -9.07 -5.45
CA TYR A 4 22.12 -8.57 -6.53
C TYR A 4 23.48 -7.99 -6.09
N PHE A 5 23.75 -7.86 -4.79
CA PHE A 5 25.07 -7.48 -4.29
C PHE A 5 25.84 -8.75 -3.89
N ASN A 6 26.78 -9.14 -4.74
CA ASN A 6 27.61 -10.34 -4.57
C ASN A 6 29.08 -9.92 -4.57
N GLY A 7 29.66 -9.81 -3.37
CA GLY A 7 31.02 -9.31 -3.14
C GLY A 7 31.09 -7.84 -2.72
N ASN A 8 30.09 -7.05 -3.01
CA ASN A 8 30.01 -5.61 -2.67
C ASN A 8 28.85 -5.27 -1.73
N GLN A 9 28.33 -6.23 -0.99
CA GLN A 9 27.39 -6.00 0.11
C GLN A 9 28.15 -5.55 1.38
N PRO A 10 27.51 -4.81 2.30
CA PRO A 10 28.12 -4.51 3.58
C PRO A 10 28.34 -5.80 4.40
N SER A 11 29.44 -5.85 5.13
CA SER A 11 29.69 -6.99 6.05
C SER A 11 28.80 -6.97 7.27
N LYS A 12 28.39 -5.79 7.72
CA LYS A 12 27.50 -5.60 8.89
C LYS A 12 26.58 -4.41 8.68
N VAL A 13 25.43 -4.44 9.34
CA VAL A 13 24.46 -3.35 9.40
C VAL A 13 24.03 -3.07 10.84
N SER A 14 23.57 -1.85 11.12
CA SER A 14 22.85 -1.49 12.35
C SER A 14 21.72 -0.52 12.05
N LEU A 15 20.76 -0.40 12.96
CA LEU A 15 19.64 0.52 12.80
C LEU A 15 19.52 1.45 14.00
N ASP A 16 19.39 2.73 13.71
CA ASP A 16 19.03 3.75 14.68
C ASP A 16 17.71 4.41 14.29
N VAL A 17 16.97 4.87 15.29
CA VAL A 17 15.67 5.52 15.10
C VAL A 17 15.58 6.81 15.89
N CYS A 18 14.74 7.72 15.42
CA CYS A 18 14.38 8.91 16.19
C CYS A 18 12.94 9.34 15.89
N SER A 19 12.42 10.24 16.71
CA SER A 19 11.18 10.95 16.46
C SER A 19 11.48 12.45 16.28
N SER A 20 11.21 12.98 15.09
CA SER A 20 11.45 14.37 14.74
C SER A 20 10.26 14.94 13.97
N LYS A 21 10.00 16.24 14.14
CA LYS A 21 9.02 16.99 13.33
C LYS A 21 9.63 17.52 12.03
N LYS A 22 10.97 17.54 11.91
CA LYS A 22 11.69 18.00 10.73
C LYS A 22 11.75 16.85 9.71
N ASN A 23 11.67 17.16 8.43
CA ASN A 23 11.81 16.16 7.35
C ASN A 23 13.24 15.56 7.31
N LEU A 24 14.25 16.36 7.65
CA LEU A 24 15.63 15.92 7.86
C LEU A 24 16.02 16.25 9.29
N PRO A 25 16.23 15.23 10.14
CA PRO A 25 16.74 15.45 11.49
C PRO A 25 18.12 16.11 11.43
N ASP A 26 18.32 17.14 12.23
CA ASP A 26 19.61 17.84 12.31
C ASP A 26 20.67 17.05 13.11
N LYS A 27 21.89 17.58 13.16
CA LYS A 27 23.03 16.92 13.82
C LYS A 27 22.80 16.76 15.33
N SER A 28 21.96 17.61 15.95
CA SER A 28 21.64 17.56 17.38
C SER A 28 20.59 16.49 17.74
N GLN A 29 19.94 15.88 16.73
CA GLN A 29 18.92 14.88 16.96
C GLN A 29 19.47 13.65 17.66
N LYS A 30 18.93 13.34 18.83
CA LYS A 30 19.27 12.09 19.55
C LYS A 30 18.69 10.88 18.83
N TRP A 31 19.55 9.95 18.46
CA TRP A 31 19.21 8.69 17.85
C TRP A 31 19.30 7.54 18.87
N THR A 32 18.36 6.61 18.81
CA THR A 32 18.33 5.41 19.65
C THR A 32 18.63 4.19 18.80
N ASN A 33 19.61 3.39 19.21
CA ASN A 33 19.94 2.15 18.54
C ASN A 33 18.90 1.07 18.86
N ILE A 34 18.27 0.49 17.82
CA ILE A 34 17.28 -0.59 17.94
C ILE A 34 17.78 -1.92 17.41
N LEU A 35 18.79 -1.91 16.58
CA LEU A 35 19.50 -3.09 16.09
C LEU A 35 21.00 -2.83 16.18
N SER A 36 21.68 -3.50 17.08
CA SER A 36 23.14 -3.52 17.16
C SER A 36 23.75 -4.09 15.88
N LYS A 37 25.04 -3.91 15.66
CA LYS A 37 25.74 -4.43 14.47
C LYS A 37 25.45 -5.91 14.27
N LYS A 38 24.89 -6.28 13.12
CA LYS A 38 24.59 -7.64 12.69
C LYS A 38 25.27 -7.92 11.36
N SER A 39 25.84 -9.11 11.24
CA SER A 39 26.48 -9.56 10.00
C SER A 39 25.44 -9.74 8.89
N THR A 40 25.84 -9.41 7.68
CA THR A 40 25.10 -9.64 6.46
C THR A 40 25.94 -10.43 5.46
N GLY A 41 25.30 -11.12 4.55
CA GLY A 41 25.95 -11.90 3.50
C GLY A 41 25.48 -11.45 2.12
N PRO A 42 26.09 -11.96 1.05
CA PRO A 42 25.80 -11.60 -0.31
C PRO A 42 24.43 -12.12 -0.77
N ASN A 43 23.82 -11.40 -1.70
CA ASN A 43 22.69 -11.81 -2.52
C ASN A 43 21.56 -12.56 -1.76
N ARG A 44 21.10 -12.03 -0.63
CA ARG A 44 20.01 -12.66 0.17
C ARG A 44 19.21 -11.68 0.99
N HIS A 45 18.09 -12.18 1.49
CA HIS A 45 17.28 -11.50 2.48
C HIS A 45 17.81 -11.79 3.89
N HIS A 46 17.84 -10.77 4.73
CA HIS A 46 18.18 -10.86 6.14
C HIS A 46 17.00 -10.40 6.96
N PHE A 47 16.62 -11.17 7.98
CA PHE A 47 15.51 -10.85 8.89
C PHE A 47 16.09 -10.70 10.30
N PHE A 48 15.82 -9.54 10.91
CA PHE A 48 16.31 -9.22 12.25
C PHE A 48 15.15 -8.78 13.14
N ASN A 49 15.07 -9.37 14.32
CA ASN A 49 14.20 -8.86 15.36
C ASN A 49 14.83 -7.60 15.96
N VAL A 50 14.03 -6.54 16.07
CA VAL A 50 14.44 -5.26 16.65
C VAL A 50 13.76 -5.05 17.99
N LYS A 51 14.38 -4.22 18.85
CA LYS A 51 13.76 -3.83 20.12
C LYS A 51 12.45 -3.10 19.84
N LYS A 52 11.42 -3.40 20.63
CA LYS A 52 10.14 -2.65 20.57
C LYS A 52 10.42 -1.18 20.89
N THR A 53 9.86 -0.30 20.07
CA THR A 53 10.05 1.15 20.18
C THR A 53 8.75 1.87 20.51
N SER A 54 8.86 3.10 21.01
CA SER A 54 7.80 4.09 20.94
C SER A 54 7.57 4.53 19.48
N ILE A 55 6.68 5.49 19.25
CA ILE A 55 6.44 6.07 17.92
C ILE A 55 7.74 6.69 17.39
N ILE A 56 8.15 6.24 16.21
CA ILE A 56 9.31 6.74 15.47
C ILE A 56 8.87 7.39 14.16
N THR A 57 9.62 8.36 13.68
CA THR A 57 9.37 9.05 12.41
C THR A 57 10.51 8.85 11.42
N HIS A 58 11.73 8.56 11.91
CA HIS A 58 12.92 8.41 11.07
C HIS A 58 13.70 7.17 11.48
N VAL A 59 14.28 6.53 10.47
CA VAL A 59 15.18 5.40 10.61
C VAL A 59 16.46 5.69 9.86
N ARG A 60 17.60 5.37 10.47
CA ARG A 60 18.92 5.44 9.88
C ARG A 60 19.51 4.04 9.80
N LEU A 61 19.74 3.57 8.56
CA LEU A 61 20.51 2.37 8.31
C LEU A 61 21.99 2.74 8.27
N ASN A 62 22.79 2.11 9.14
CA ASN A 62 24.24 2.21 9.09
C ASN A 62 24.77 0.95 8.45
N ILE A 63 25.70 1.07 7.51
CA ILE A 63 26.38 -0.03 6.82
C ILE A 63 27.87 -0.01 7.17
N PHE A 64 28.52 -1.18 7.21
CA PHE A 64 29.90 -1.31 7.65
C PHE A 64 30.66 -2.34 6.76
N PRO A 65 31.87 -2.01 6.23
CA PRO A 65 32.41 -0.65 6.18
C PRO A 65 31.66 0.21 5.18
N ASP A 66 31.26 -0.35 4.05
CA ASP A 66 30.53 0.22 2.93
C ASP A 66 29.74 -0.89 2.21
N GLY A 67 29.21 -0.61 1.03
CA GLY A 67 28.58 -1.61 0.15
C GLY A 67 27.15 -1.30 -0.22
N GLY A 68 26.54 -2.24 -0.95
CA GLY A 68 25.21 -2.10 -1.52
C GLY A 68 24.11 -2.79 -0.70
N VAL A 69 23.01 -2.08 -0.55
CA VAL A 69 21.76 -2.60 0.02
C VAL A 69 20.63 -2.39 -0.98
N ALA A 70 20.02 -3.46 -1.44
CA ALA A 70 18.92 -3.41 -2.41
C ALA A 70 17.65 -2.82 -1.79
N ARG A 71 17.32 -3.20 -0.55
CA ARG A 71 16.09 -2.74 0.13
C ARG A 71 16.22 -2.83 1.64
N LEU A 72 15.64 -1.82 2.31
CA LEU A 72 15.30 -1.86 3.73
C LEU A 72 13.79 -1.98 3.87
N ARG A 73 13.32 -2.96 4.63
CA ARG A 73 11.91 -3.11 5.00
C ARG A 73 11.78 -3.07 6.51
N LEU A 74 10.83 -2.29 7.00
CA LEU A 74 10.50 -2.18 8.42
C LEU A 74 9.08 -2.70 8.62
N TYR A 75 8.92 -3.63 9.54
CA TYR A 75 7.63 -4.21 9.90
C TYR A 75 7.22 -3.72 11.28
N GLY A 76 5.98 -3.26 11.42
CA GLY A 76 5.46 -2.75 12.67
C GLY A 76 4.05 -2.18 12.52
N SER A 77 3.52 -1.61 13.58
CA SER A 77 2.23 -0.91 13.54
C SER A 77 2.42 0.54 13.14
N ILE A 78 1.63 1.02 12.20
CA ILE A 78 1.64 2.42 11.81
C ILE A 78 0.98 3.25 12.92
N ALA A 79 1.70 4.26 13.43
CA ALA A 79 1.16 5.19 14.40
C ALA A 79 0.08 6.06 13.73
N LYS A 80 -1.14 6.01 14.26
CA LYS A 80 -2.23 6.87 13.76
C LYS A 80 -1.84 8.34 13.95
N SER A 81 -1.81 9.11 12.86
CA SER A 81 -1.59 10.55 12.92
C SER A 81 -2.75 11.22 13.67
N LYS A 82 -2.47 11.88 14.81
CA LYS A 82 -3.46 12.68 15.52
C LYS A 82 -3.87 13.97 14.78
N LYS A 83 -3.18 14.32 13.68
CA LYS A 83 -3.41 15.57 12.92
C LYS A 83 -4.00 15.28 11.54
N LEU A 84 -5.25 14.82 11.49
CA LEU A 84 -6.06 14.92 10.29
C LEU A 84 -6.78 16.29 10.31
N ASN A 85 -6.03 17.39 10.19
CA ASN A 85 -6.57 18.75 10.05
C ASN A 85 -7.12 19.04 8.64
N ASN A 86 -7.13 18.06 7.76
CA ASN A 86 -7.64 18.21 6.39
C ASN A 86 -9.15 17.95 6.35
N LYS A 87 -9.89 18.82 5.69
CA LYS A 87 -11.34 18.69 5.40
C LYS A 87 -11.73 17.38 4.66
N LYS A 88 -10.75 16.64 4.16
CA LYS A 88 -10.92 15.35 3.46
C LYS A 88 -9.84 14.38 3.92
N ILE A 89 -10.25 13.17 4.27
CA ILE A 89 -9.38 12.09 4.69
C ILE A 89 -9.38 11.03 3.60
N ASN A 90 -8.20 10.51 3.23
CA ASN A 90 -8.10 9.32 2.37
C ASN A 90 -8.01 8.07 3.25
N LEU A 91 -9.10 7.34 3.38
CA LEU A 91 -9.17 6.13 4.20
C LEU A 91 -8.39 4.95 3.60
N ALA A 92 -8.01 5.01 2.33
CA ALA A 92 -7.15 4.05 1.64
C ALA A 92 -5.70 4.55 1.52
N SER A 93 -5.21 5.32 2.49
CA SER A 93 -3.85 5.84 2.50
C SER A 93 -2.89 4.86 3.16
N LEU A 94 -1.85 4.45 2.42
CA LEU A 94 -0.74 3.66 2.97
C LEU A 94 -0.06 4.37 4.16
N LEU A 95 0.06 5.70 4.09
CA LEU A 95 0.68 6.50 5.15
C LEU A 95 -0.14 6.51 6.45
N ASP A 96 -1.42 6.24 6.38
CA ASP A 96 -2.33 6.24 7.51
C ASP A 96 -2.70 4.82 7.97
N GLY A 97 -2.17 3.78 7.32
CA GLY A 97 -2.30 2.39 7.76
C GLY A 97 -3.24 1.51 6.93
N ALA A 98 -3.73 1.99 5.80
CA ALA A 98 -4.37 1.10 4.83
C ALA A 98 -3.33 0.13 4.24
N SER A 99 -3.74 -1.07 3.93
CA SER A 99 -2.89 -2.10 3.35
C SER A 99 -3.66 -3.00 2.40
N VAL A 100 -2.96 -3.65 1.48
CA VAL A 100 -3.53 -4.72 0.66
C VAL A 100 -3.50 -6.02 1.46
N ILE A 101 -4.64 -6.70 1.53
CA ILE A 101 -4.81 -7.99 2.22
C ILE A 101 -4.45 -9.14 1.29
N ALA A 102 -4.93 -9.08 0.05
CA ALA A 102 -4.70 -10.09 -0.97
C ALA A 102 -5.02 -9.53 -2.36
N CYS A 103 -4.43 -10.13 -3.38
CA CYS A 103 -4.82 -9.97 -4.78
C CYS A 103 -4.64 -11.31 -5.50
N ASN A 104 -5.32 -11.50 -6.63
CA ASN A 104 -5.12 -12.70 -7.43
C ASN A 104 -3.98 -12.57 -8.44
N ASN A 105 -3.58 -11.36 -8.78
CA ASN A 105 -2.50 -11.12 -9.74
C ASN A 105 -1.82 -9.76 -9.49
N GLU A 106 -0.49 -9.73 -9.53
CA GLU A 106 0.34 -8.50 -9.44
C GLU A 106 1.63 -8.69 -10.26
N HIS A 107 1.51 -8.97 -11.53
CA HIS A 107 2.63 -9.42 -12.36
C HIS A 107 3.65 -8.33 -12.68
N PHE A 108 3.20 -7.18 -13.19
CA PHE A 108 4.07 -6.07 -13.61
C PHE A 108 4.19 -4.96 -12.57
N GLY A 109 3.18 -4.78 -11.72
CA GLY A 109 3.15 -3.78 -10.66
C GLY A 109 2.48 -4.31 -9.40
N LYS A 110 3.07 -3.99 -8.24
CA LYS A 110 2.59 -4.44 -6.94
C LYS A 110 1.24 -3.82 -6.56
N ALA A 111 0.37 -4.62 -5.95
CA ALA A 111 -0.97 -4.17 -5.57
C ALA A 111 -0.95 -2.99 -4.57
N GLU A 112 0.01 -2.96 -3.64
CA GLU A 112 0.18 -1.89 -2.67
C GLU A 112 0.45 -0.52 -3.30
N ASN A 113 0.98 -0.46 -4.52
CA ASN A 113 1.31 0.80 -5.19
C ASN A 113 0.09 1.72 -5.34
N ILE A 114 -1.12 1.16 -5.47
CA ILE A 114 -2.34 1.99 -5.63
C ILE A 114 -2.68 2.82 -4.39
N LEU A 115 -2.16 2.44 -3.21
CA LEU A 115 -2.39 3.12 -1.94
C LEU A 115 -1.31 4.18 -1.65
N ALA A 116 -0.28 4.25 -2.49
CA ALA A 116 0.84 5.18 -2.31
C ALA A 116 0.39 6.65 -2.41
N PRO A 117 1.07 7.58 -1.70
CA PRO A 117 0.74 9.00 -1.75
C PRO A 117 1.07 9.62 -3.12
N GLY A 118 0.41 10.72 -3.43
CA GLY A 118 0.67 11.50 -4.64
C GLY A 118 0.13 10.86 -5.92
N LYS A 119 0.68 11.31 -7.06
CA LYS A 119 0.40 10.75 -8.38
C LYS A 119 1.44 9.69 -8.72
N ALA A 120 1.06 8.69 -9.49
CA ALA A 120 2.02 7.73 -10.06
C ALA A 120 2.99 8.44 -10.99
N LYS A 121 4.25 8.04 -10.98
CA LYS A 121 5.31 8.58 -11.84
C LYS A 121 5.31 7.93 -13.23
N ASN A 122 4.97 6.65 -13.30
CA ASN A 122 4.89 5.83 -14.51
C ASN A 122 3.98 4.62 -14.25
N MET A 123 3.88 3.67 -15.20
CA MET A 123 3.09 2.44 -15.04
C MET A 123 3.60 1.55 -13.92
N GLY A 124 4.92 1.40 -13.77
CA GLY A 124 5.53 0.56 -12.72
C GLY A 124 5.25 1.03 -11.29
N ASP A 125 4.78 2.28 -11.13
CA ASP A 125 4.32 2.86 -9.86
C ASP A 125 2.81 2.64 -9.62
N GLY A 126 2.19 1.71 -10.34
CA GLY A 126 0.80 1.26 -10.18
C GLY A 126 0.70 -0.23 -9.89
N TRP A 127 -0.52 -0.72 -9.75
CA TRP A 127 -0.84 -2.15 -9.77
C TRP A 127 -1.16 -2.54 -11.20
N GLU A 128 -0.46 -3.54 -11.72
CA GLU A 128 -0.67 -4.03 -13.09
C GLU A 128 -0.62 -5.54 -13.11
N THR A 129 -1.69 -6.14 -13.67
CA THR A 129 -1.87 -7.57 -13.78
C THR A 129 -1.40 -8.10 -15.14
N ARG A 130 -1.19 -9.40 -15.22
CA ARG A 130 -0.95 -10.10 -16.49
C ARG A 130 -2.22 -10.06 -17.33
N ARG A 131 -2.05 -9.98 -18.66
CA ARG A 131 -3.19 -10.12 -19.57
C ARG A 131 -3.86 -11.48 -19.41
N ARG A 132 -5.17 -11.44 -19.12
CA ARG A 132 -6.00 -12.65 -19.01
C ARG A 132 -6.39 -13.17 -20.38
N ARG A 133 -6.38 -14.51 -20.51
CA ARG A 133 -6.87 -15.23 -21.70
C ARG A 133 -8.00 -16.20 -21.36
N ASP A 134 -8.34 -16.31 -20.09
CA ASP A 134 -9.42 -17.10 -19.52
C ASP A 134 -10.63 -16.21 -19.18
N LYS A 135 -11.77 -16.85 -18.94
CA LYS A 135 -12.95 -16.15 -18.41
C LYS A 135 -12.72 -15.79 -16.96
N GLY A 136 -12.95 -14.53 -16.61
CA GLY A 136 -12.80 -14.05 -15.22
C GLY A 136 -12.37 -12.60 -15.15
N ASN A 137 -11.92 -12.19 -13.98
CA ASN A 137 -11.44 -10.85 -13.73
C ASN A 137 -10.31 -10.86 -12.70
N ASP A 138 -9.53 -9.81 -12.67
CA ASP A 138 -8.56 -9.61 -11.62
C ASP A 138 -9.14 -8.79 -10.49
N TRP A 139 -8.62 -9.01 -9.29
CA TRP A 139 -9.11 -8.35 -8.10
C TRP A 139 -8.02 -8.16 -7.05
N LEU A 140 -8.21 -7.17 -6.20
CA LEU A 140 -7.49 -7.01 -4.95
C LEU A 140 -8.45 -6.65 -3.81
N ILE A 141 -8.04 -6.99 -2.60
CA ILE A 141 -8.74 -6.63 -1.37
C ILE A 141 -7.82 -5.77 -0.53
N LEU A 142 -8.30 -4.62 -0.12
CA LEU A 142 -7.62 -3.73 0.81
C LEU A 142 -8.40 -3.59 2.11
N ASN A 143 -7.67 -3.33 3.19
CA ASN A 143 -8.26 -2.78 4.38
C ASN A 143 -8.17 -1.25 4.34
N SER A 144 -9.26 -0.61 4.72
CA SER A 144 -9.38 0.84 4.86
C SER A 144 -9.24 1.22 6.34
N ILE A 145 -8.80 2.44 6.60
CA ILE A 145 -8.65 2.96 7.96
C ILE A 145 -10.03 3.30 8.51
N ASP A 146 -10.39 2.71 9.63
CA ASP A 146 -11.64 2.89 10.37
C ASP A 146 -12.94 2.60 9.59
N GLY A 147 -13.87 1.90 10.25
CA GLY A 147 -15.18 1.52 9.75
C GLY A 147 -16.14 2.70 9.60
N ASN A 148 -15.91 3.51 8.59
CA ASN A 148 -16.69 4.72 8.31
C ASN A 148 -17.40 4.63 6.95
N SER A 149 -18.42 5.49 6.77
CA SER A 149 -19.03 5.71 5.46
C SER A 149 -18.04 6.38 4.50
N ILE A 150 -18.20 6.11 3.21
CA ILE A 150 -17.38 6.63 2.11
C ILE A 150 -18.19 7.67 1.36
N ASP A 151 -17.63 8.86 1.14
CA ASP A 151 -18.31 9.93 0.40
C ASP A 151 -17.92 9.95 -1.07
N LYS A 152 -16.69 9.56 -1.40
CA LYS A 152 -16.15 9.61 -2.74
C LYS A 152 -15.01 8.62 -2.94
N ILE A 153 -14.98 7.98 -4.08
CA ILE A 153 -13.87 7.15 -4.52
C ILE A 153 -13.22 7.75 -5.77
N GLU A 154 -11.90 7.68 -5.83
CA GLU A 154 -11.13 8.01 -7.02
C GLU A 154 -10.33 6.77 -7.44
N ILE A 155 -10.50 6.38 -8.72
CA ILE A 155 -9.72 5.33 -9.37
C ILE A 155 -8.97 5.96 -10.54
N SER A 156 -7.65 5.84 -10.54
CA SER A 156 -6.81 6.42 -11.58
C SER A 156 -6.19 5.34 -12.45
N THR A 157 -6.38 5.45 -13.74
CA THR A 157 -5.70 4.68 -14.79
C THR A 157 -4.53 5.47 -15.42
N HIS A 158 -4.01 6.48 -14.72
CA HIS A 158 -2.94 7.34 -15.22
C HIS A 158 -1.74 6.49 -15.67
N HIS A 159 -1.14 6.83 -16.80
CA HIS A 159 -0.10 6.08 -17.53
C HIS A 159 -0.57 4.80 -18.23
N PHE A 160 -1.69 4.19 -17.86
CA PHE A 160 -2.23 3.02 -18.56
C PHE A 160 -3.07 3.48 -19.76
N LYS A 161 -2.45 3.43 -20.96
CA LYS A 161 -3.06 3.89 -22.22
C LYS A 161 -3.74 2.77 -22.99
N GLY A 162 -3.05 1.60 -23.14
CA GLY A 162 -3.56 0.43 -23.84
C GLY A 162 -3.95 -0.73 -22.92
N ASN A 163 -3.41 -0.75 -21.71
CA ASN A 163 -3.54 -1.82 -20.72
C ASN A 163 -4.31 -1.41 -19.46
N TYR A 164 -5.28 -0.51 -19.60
CA TYR A 164 -6.21 -0.16 -18.54
C TYR A 164 -7.40 -1.13 -18.52
N PRO A 165 -8.03 -1.37 -17.37
CA PRO A 165 -9.22 -2.20 -17.28
C PRO A 165 -10.41 -1.55 -18.01
N SER A 166 -11.17 -2.33 -18.79
CA SER A 166 -12.38 -1.83 -19.46
C SER A 166 -13.46 -1.40 -18.46
N TYR A 167 -13.58 -2.14 -17.36
CA TYR A 167 -14.55 -1.89 -16.29
C TYR A 167 -13.95 -2.16 -14.92
N CYS A 168 -14.57 -1.59 -13.90
CA CYS A 168 -14.33 -1.94 -12.51
C CYS A 168 -15.65 -2.08 -11.74
N SER A 169 -15.62 -2.83 -10.67
CA SER A 169 -16.65 -2.79 -9.62
C SER A 169 -16.01 -2.84 -8.24
N LEU A 170 -16.71 -2.33 -7.24
CA LEU A 170 -16.27 -2.34 -5.86
C LEU A 170 -17.28 -3.07 -4.99
N GLN A 171 -16.79 -3.95 -4.16
CA GLN A 171 -17.56 -4.59 -3.08
C GLN A 171 -16.94 -4.19 -1.75
N ALA A 172 -17.75 -4.12 -0.71
CA ALA A 172 -17.30 -3.66 0.59
C ALA A 172 -17.94 -4.45 1.73
N ALA A 173 -17.19 -4.54 2.83
CA ALA A 173 -17.64 -5.16 4.07
C ALA A 173 -17.03 -4.47 5.29
N TYR A 174 -17.69 -4.66 6.43
CA TYR A 174 -17.14 -4.37 7.75
C TYR A 174 -16.85 -5.70 8.44
N LEU A 175 -15.59 -5.99 8.68
CA LEU A 175 -15.13 -7.25 9.26
C LEU A 175 -14.27 -6.99 10.49
N THR A 176 -14.43 -7.83 11.52
CA THR A 176 -13.62 -7.81 12.73
C THR A 176 -12.89 -9.13 12.87
N SER A 177 -11.61 -9.08 13.25
CA SER A 177 -10.80 -10.24 13.69
C SER A 177 -10.85 -11.46 12.76
N LYS A 178 -10.63 -11.28 11.45
CA LYS A 178 -10.57 -12.38 10.48
C LYS A 178 -9.16 -12.54 9.89
N SER A 179 -8.75 -13.76 9.61
CA SER A 179 -7.53 -14.04 8.85
C SER A 179 -7.69 -13.60 7.39
N SER A 180 -6.58 -13.37 6.69
CA SER A 180 -6.60 -13.00 5.27
C SER A 180 -7.36 -14.04 4.42
N GLN A 181 -7.20 -15.34 4.71
CA GLN A 181 -7.91 -16.39 4.01
C GLN A 181 -9.43 -16.33 4.22
N GLN A 182 -9.88 -16.07 5.45
CA GLN A 182 -11.33 -15.91 5.74
C GLN A 182 -11.91 -14.68 5.05
N ILE A 183 -11.13 -13.59 4.97
CA ILE A 183 -11.51 -12.38 4.25
C ILE A 183 -11.70 -12.68 2.77
N VAL A 184 -10.72 -13.33 2.13
CA VAL A 184 -10.78 -13.72 0.72
C VAL A 184 -11.98 -14.61 0.45
N ASN A 185 -12.18 -15.68 1.23
CA ASN A 185 -13.28 -16.65 1.05
C ASN A 185 -14.66 -15.98 1.16
N SER A 186 -14.81 -14.98 2.04
CA SER A 186 -16.09 -14.27 2.21
C SER A 186 -16.33 -13.20 1.14
N SER A 187 -15.29 -12.74 0.45
CA SER A 187 -15.31 -11.52 -0.36
C SER A 187 -16.29 -11.54 -1.55
N ASN A 188 -16.59 -12.72 -2.09
CA ASN A 188 -17.54 -12.85 -3.20
C ASN A 188 -19.01 -12.54 -2.79
N LYS A 189 -19.31 -12.63 -1.49
CA LYS A 189 -20.64 -12.35 -0.92
C LYS A 189 -20.79 -10.90 -0.44
N TRP A 190 -19.73 -10.07 -0.57
CA TRP A 190 -19.81 -8.69 -0.11
C TRP A 190 -20.74 -7.85 -0.99
N LYS A 191 -21.41 -6.92 -0.35
CA LYS A 191 -22.34 -6.03 -1.05
C LYS A 191 -21.60 -5.03 -1.94
N TYR A 192 -22.17 -4.74 -3.10
CA TYR A 192 -21.59 -3.73 -3.99
C TYR A 192 -21.59 -2.34 -3.34
N LEU A 193 -20.46 -1.67 -3.45
CA LEU A 193 -20.27 -0.25 -3.17
C LEU A 193 -20.35 0.56 -4.48
N LEU A 194 -19.81 0.00 -5.58
CA LEU A 194 -19.93 0.51 -6.93
C LEU A 194 -20.21 -0.67 -7.86
N LYS A 195 -21.33 -0.61 -8.62
CA LYS A 195 -21.63 -1.60 -9.65
C LYS A 195 -20.64 -1.49 -10.80
N ASN A 196 -20.70 -2.46 -11.70
CA ASN A 196 -19.80 -2.50 -12.85
C ASN A 196 -19.87 -1.20 -13.65
N THR A 197 -18.74 -0.50 -13.76
CA THR A 197 -18.63 0.85 -14.31
C THR A 197 -17.44 0.90 -15.25
N LYS A 198 -17.66 1.51 -16.43
CA LYS A 198 -16.64 1.67 -17.48
C LYS A 198 -15.52 2.58 -17.02
N LEU A 199 -14.29 2.19 -17.32
CA LEU A 199 -13.10 3.02 -17.16
C LEU A 199 -12.60 3.50 -18.53
N SER A 200 -11.71 4.46 -18.51
CA SER A 200 -11.06 5.04 -19.70
C SER A 200 -9.55 5.08 -19.48
N ALA A 201 -8.81 5.09 -20.57
CA ALA A 201 -7.35 5.18 -20.55
C ALA A 201 -6.85 6.47 -19.89
N ASN A 202 -5.75 6.39 -19.18
CA ASN A 202 -4.97 7.54 -18.68
C ASN A 202 -5.82 8.63 -17.99
N LYS A 203 -6.79 8.23 -17.15
CA LYS A 203 -7.78 9.14 -16.55
C LYS A 203 -7.97 8.87 -15.05
N THR A 204 -8.33 9.90 -14.30
CA THR A 204 -8.83 9.75 -12.93
C THR A 204 -10.36 9.78 -12.92
N HIS A 205 -10.97 8.68 -12.55
CA HIS A 205 -12.42 8.52 -12.42
C HIS A 205 -12.84 8.86 -10.99
N LYS A 206 -13.91 9.63 -10.86
CA LYS A 206 -14.42 10.11 -9.58
C LYS A 206 -15.86 9.65 -9.40
N PHE A 207 -16.08 8.82 -8.39
CA PHE A 207 -17.38 8.26 -8.06
C PHE A 207 -17.89 8.86 -6.76
N LYS A 208 -19.07 9.46 -6.79
CA LYS A 208 -19.78 10.01 -5.63
C LYS A 208 -21.24 9.58 -5.65
N ASN A 209 -21.99 10.02 -6.64
CA ASN A 209 -23.43 9.77 -6.73
C ASN A 209 -23.76 8.32 -7.15
N SER A 210 -22.82 7.63 -7.78
CA SER A 210 -22.92 6.22 -8.16
C SER A 210 -22.56 5.24 -7.06
N LEU A 211 -22.07 5.74 -5.92
CA LEU A 211 -21.76 4.90 -4.78
C LEU A 211 -23.03 4.49 -4.03
N MET A 212 -23.12 3.20 -3.72
CA MET A 212 -24.19 2.67 -2.87
C MET A 212 -23.85 2.98 -1.42
N LYS A 213 -24.77 3.63 -0.70
CA LYS A 213 -24.59 4.00 0.72
C LYS A 213 -24.31 2.75 1.58
N ARG A 214 -23.31 2.86 2.44
CA ARG A 214 -22.93 1.87 3.45
C ARG A 214 -22.55 2.60 4.75
N GLU A 215 -23.06 2.13 5.87
CA GLU A 215 -22.82 2.81 7.15
C GLU A 215 -21.40 2.64 7.65
N LYS A 216 -20.87 1.41 7.56
CA LYS A 216 -19.52 1.06 8.01
C LYS A 216 -18.82 0.20 6.99
N ILE A 217 -17.57 0.54 6.68
CA ILE A 217 -16.71 -0.19 5.76
C ILE A 217 -15.29 -0.14 6.30
N ASN A 218 -14.62 -1.28 6.36
CA ASN A 218 -13.19 -1.35 6.64
C ASN A 218 -12.44 -2.24 5.66
N HIS A 219 -13.15 -2.91 4.74
CA HIS A 219 -12.56 -3.70 3.66
C HIS A 219 -13.25 -3.38 2.34
N ILE A 220 -12.43 -3.22 1.29
CA ILE A 220 -12.91 -2.97 -0.07
C ILE A 220 -12.25 -3.99 -0.99
N LYS A 221 -13.07 -4.70 -1.79
CA LYS A 221 -12.61 -5.51 -2.91
C LYS A 221 -12.77 -4.71 -4.19
N ILE A 222 -11.68 -4.52 -4.90
CA ILE A 222 -11.63 -3.87 -6.21
C ILE A 222 -11.57 -4.98 -7.23
N ASN A 223 -12.58 -5.08 -8.10
CA ASN A 223 -12.59 -5.98 -9.26
C ASN A 223 -12.30 -5.14 -10.50
N ILE A 224 -11.42 -5.62 -11.36
CA ILE A 224 -11.10 -5.04 -12.67
C ILE A 224 -11.40 -6.06 -13.77
N PHE A 225 -11.90 -5.60 -14.91
CA PHE A 225 -12.36 -6.46 -15.98
C PHE A 225 -11.75 -6.10 -17.32
N PRO A 226 -11.17 -7.08 -18.05
CA PRO A 226 -10.82 -8.42 -17.55
C PRO A 226 -9.56 -8.37 -16.66
N ASP A 227 -8.61 -7.50 -16.98
CA ASP A 227 -7.28 -7.28 -16.41
C ASP A 227 -6.83 -5.84 -16.63
N GLY A 228 -5.60 -5.49 -16.28
CA GLY A 228 -4.98 -4.22 -16.61
C GLY A 228 -4.36 -3.51 -15.42
N GLY A 229 -4.16 -2.19 -15.59
CA GLY A 229 -3.46 -1.39 -14.60
C GLY A 229 -4.27 -0.28 -13.96
N ILE A 230 -4.09 -0.11 -12.66
CA ILE A 230 -4.59 1.01 -11.86
C ILE A 230 -3.40 1.69 -11.20
N SER A 231 -3.26 2.99 -11.40
CA SER A 231 -2.14 3.75 -10.83
C SER A 231 -2.39 4.19 -9.40
N ARG A 232 -3.61 4.58 -9.04
CA ARG A 232 -3.97 5.00 -7.67
C ARG A 232 -5.43 4.72 -7.36
N PHE A 233 -5.68 4.42 -6.09
CA PHE A 233 -7.00 4.32 -5.49
C PHE A 233 -7.09 5.25 -4.28
N LYS A 234 -8.18 6.00 -4.15
CA LYS A 234 -8.44 6.85 -2.99
C LYS A 234 -9.87 6.67 -2.52
N ASP A 235 -10.02 6.51 -1.24
CA ASP A 235 -11.27 6.46 -0.50
C ASP A 235 -11.38 7.73 0.35
N LEU A 236 -12.24 8.66 -0.07
CA LEU A 236 -12.30 10.01 0.47
C LEU A 236 -13.57 10.20 1.30
N LYS A 237 -13.37 10.62 2.54
CA LYS A 237 -14.42 11.04 3.47
C LYS A 237 -14.31 12.54 3.75
N LYS A 238 -15.45 13.24 3.80
CA LYS A 238 -15.54 14.57 4.42
C LYS A 238 -15.56 14.40 5.93
N LYS A 239 -14.87 15.29 6.62
CA LYS A 239 -15.07 15.46 8.07
C LYS A 239 -16.39 16.12 8.36
#